data_918a759c19becdad6df3c701e094e60e
#
_entry.id   918a759c19becdad6df3c701e094e60e
#
_cell.length_a   1.000
_cell.length_b   1.000
_cell.length_c   1.000
_cell.angle_alpha   90.00
_cell.angle_beta   90.00
_cell.angle_gamma   90.00
#
_symmetry.space_group_name_H-M   'P 1'
#
loop_
_entity.id
_entity.type
_entity.pdbx_description
1 polymer ?
#
loop_
_entity_poly.entity_id
_entity_poly.type
_entity_poly.pdbx_seq_one_letter_code
_entity_poly.pdbx_strand_id
1 'polypeptide(L)'
;MEVKRILLPHQYYYPNMNLLKNRSGEKIEGEFYQTLLQADSNQMATIYVHVPFCNSKCAFCGFDKEYDLAEMDAYVKKLLEEMHYYAELIGTKYTIQSIHFGGGTPALLPAHLLQKILDEIKISFQLSSEVSIDMEGSATTLPREDMIAFIKDNNLTRVSFGIQSFDARIREELQMKATLEDVFHTIDILKKNKIIMYADILYGYPQFFDESLYEILIKDIQTAINQGLDGVELGQMYPFKNQLEHIVKKRNLRLPSDAEII
;
A
#
# COMPACT_ATOMS: atom_id res chain seq x y z
N MET A 1 14.27 12.12 -29.30
CA MET A 1 12.95 11.51 -29.08
C MET A 1 12.39 12.20 -27.84
N GLU A 2 11.40 13.05 -28.01
CA GLU A 2 10.80 13.80 -26.91
C GLU A 2 9.89 12.84 -26.13
N VAL A 3 10.32 12.42 -24.96
CA VAL A 3 9.48 11.60 -24.07
C VAL A 3 8.43 12.52 -23.46
N LYS A 4 7.23 12.52 -24.01
CA LYS A 4 6.10 13.20 -23.38
C LYS A 4 5.74 12.44 -22.11
N ARG A 5 6.04 13.02 -20.96
CA ARG A 5 5.58 12.53 -19.68
C ARG A 5 4.05 12.63 -19.62
N ILE A 6 3.40 11.48 -19.62
CA ILE A 6 2.00 11.40 -19.26
C ILE A 6 1.98 11.36 -17.71
N LEU A 7 1.69 12.49 -17.10
CA LEU A 7 1.39 12.56 -15.67
C LEU A 7 0.09 11.81 -15.44
N LEU A 8 0.23 10.54 -15.14
CA LEU A 8 -0.91 9.75 -14.75
C LEU A 8 -1.06 9.92 -13.23
N PRO A 9 -2.22 10.34 -12.72
CA PRO A 9 -2.44 10.45 -11.29
C PRO A 9 -2.25 9.10 -10.59
N HIS A 10 -1.87 9.08 -9.31
CA HIS A 10 -1.61 7.91 -8.47
C HIS A 10 -2.70 6.81 -8.43
N GLN A 11 -3.75 6.97 -9.20
CA GLN A 11 -4.91 6.09 -9.24
C GLN A 11 -4.83 5.05 -10.36
N TYR A 12 -3.65 4.52 -10.64
CA TYR A 12 -3.46 3.51 -11.69
C TYR A 12 -4.11 2.17 -11.40
N TYR A 13 -4.31 1.86 -10.14
CA TYR A 13 -4.92 0.60 -9.73
C TYR A 13 -6.45 0.64 -9.75
N TYR A 14 -7.03 1.81 -9.97
CA TYR A 14 -8.47 2.02 -10.11
C TYR A 14 -8.77 2.69 -11.44
N PRO A 15 -9.98 2.48 -12.01
CA PRO A 15 -10.35 3.14 -13.26
C PRO A 15 -10.07 4.64 -13.13
N ASN A 16 -9.34 5.16 -14.12
CA ASN A 16 -8.92 6.56 -14.13
C ASN A 16 -10.13 7.47 -13.90
N MET A 17 -10.15 8.18 -12.78
CA MET A 17 -11.26 9.06 -12.39
C MET A 17 -11.59 10.12 -13.46
N ASN A 18 -10.63 10.45 -14.35
CA ASN A 18 -10.89 11.31 -15.50
C ASN A 18 -11.81 10.64 -16.54
N LEU A 19 -11.80 9.32 -16.65
CA LEU A 19 -12.74 8.57 -17.48
C LEU A 19 -14.14 8.50 -16.84
N LEU A 20 -14.22 8.75 -15.54
CA LEU A 20 -15.45 8.67 -14.76
C LEU A 20 -16.10 10.04 -14.50
N LYS A 21 -15.45 11.14 -14.87
CA LYS A 21 -15.90 12.53 -14.59
C LYS A 21 -17.33 12.86 -14.99
N ASN A 22 -17.89 12.13 -15.96
CA ASN A 22 -19.24 12.34 -16.47
C ASN A 22 -20.21 11.21 -16.12
N ARG A 23 -19.84 10.30 -15.18
CA ARG A 23 -20.70 9.19 -14.78
C ARG A 23 -21.13 9.35 -13.33
N SER A 24 -22.40 9.07 -13.04
CA SER A 24 -22.86 8.97 -11.65
C SER A 24 -22.28 7.72 -11.00
N GLY A 25 -22.07 7.74 -9.69
CA GLY A 25 -21.61 6.56 -8.94
C GLY A 25 -22.49 5.34 -9.18
N GLU A 26 -23.81 5.49 -9.15
CA GLU A 26 -24.79 4.44 -9.43
C GLU A 26 -24.61 3.79 -10.82
N LYS A 27 -24.30 4.59 -11.84
CA LYS A 27 -24.07 4.05 -13.19
C LYS A 27 -22.78 3.23 -13.26
N ILE A 28 -21.72 3.68 -12.59
CA ILE A 28 -20.45 2.97 -12.54
C ILE A 28 -20.61 1.65 -11.80
N GLU A 29 -21.28 1.68 -10.66
CA GLU A 29 -21.59 0.50 -9.87
C GLU A 29 -22.41 -0.50 -10.68
N GLY A 30 -23.47 -0.05 -11.37
CA GLY A 30 -24.27 -0.91 -12.21
C GLY A 30 -23.48 -1.56 -13.36
N GLU A 31 -22.60 -0.82 -14.03
CA GLU A 31 -21.72 -1.37 -15.08
C GLU A 31 -20.71 -2.37 -14.52
N PHE A 32 -20.16 -2.12 -13.34
CA PHE A 32 -19.23 -3.03 -12.65
C PHE A 32 -19.93 -4.36 -12.30
N TYR A 33 -21.12 -4.31 -11.71
CA TYR A 33 -21.89 -5.50 -11.39
C TYR A 33 -22.26 -6.29 -12.65
N GLN A 34 -22.68 -5.62 -13.72
CA GLN A 34 -22.96 -6.31 -14.97
C GLN A 34 -21.72 -7.00 -15.54
N THR A 35 -20.55 -6.40 -15.43
CA THR A 35 -19.29 -7.01 -15.86
C THR A 35 -18.99 -8.27 -15.04
N LEU A 36 -19.14 -8.22 -13.72
CA LEU A 36 -18.94 -9.38 -12.85
C LEU A 36 -19.94 -10.51 -13.15
N LEU A 37 -21.21 -10.17 -13.38
CA LEU A 37 -22.27 -11.15 -13.66
C LEU A 37 -22.13 -11.81 -15.03
N GLN A 38 -21.64 -11.08 -16.02
CA GLN A 38 -21.50 -11.55 -17.41
C GLN A 38 -20.17 -12.28 -17.67
N ALA A 39 -19.27 -12.31 -16.70
CA ALA A 39 -18.01 -13.03 -16.84
C ALA A 39 -18.26 -14.53 -17.06
N ASP A 40 -17.46 -15.13 -17.95
CA ASP A 40 -17.41 -16.56 -18.14
C ASP A 40 -16.94 -17.26 -16.84
N SER A 41 -17.22 -18.55 -16.74
CA SER A 41 -16.67 -19.37 -15.64
C SER A 41 -15.13 -19.49 -15.73
N ASN A 42 -14.49 -19.72 -14.58
CA ASN A 42 -13.03 -19.89 -14.43
C ASN A 42 -12.19 -18.64 -14.74
N GLN A 43 -12.72 -17.44 -14.46
CA GLN A 43 -11.91 -16.23 -14.50
C GLN A 43 -10.95 -16.17 -13.31
N MET A 44 -9.78 -15.60 -13.54
CA MET A 44 -8.83 -15.30 -12.45
C MET A 44 -9.12 -13.91 -11.88
N ALA A 45 -9.05 -13.78 -10.56
CA ALA A 45 -9.26 -12.51 -9.89
C ALA A 45 -8.29 -12.30 -8.71
N THR A 46 -8.17 -11.06 -8.28
CA THR A 46 -7.47 -10.64 -7.07
C THR A 46 -8.46 -10.00 -6.11
N ILE A 47 -8.32 -10.30 -4.83
CA ILE A 47 -9.03 -9.57 -3.77
C ILE A 47 -8.08 -8.49 -3.22
N TYR A 48 -8.51 -7.23 -3.31
CA TYR A 48 -7.87 -6.12 -2.60
C TYR A 48 -8.71 -5.78 -1.37
N VAL A 49 -8.11 -5.95 -0.20
CA VAL A 49 -8.71 -5.57 1.08
C VAL A 49 -8.19 -4.19 1.46
N HIS A 50 -9.05 -3.18 1.36
CA HIS A 50 -8.68 -1.84 1.77
C HIS A 50 -8.81 -1.68 3.29
N VAL A 51 -7.74 -1.24 3.97
CA VAL A 51 -7.75 -0.93 5.41
C VAL A 51 -7.41 0.55 5.58
N PRO A 52 -8.40 1.42 5.87
CA PRO A 52 -8.19 2.87 5.85
C PRO A 52 -7.41 3.41 7.06
N PHE A 53 -7.22 2.61 8.10
CA PHE A 53 -6.64 3.07 9.36
C PHE A 53 -5.16 3.39 9.27
N CYS A 54 -4.76 4.52 9.85
CA CYS A 54 -3.37 4.92 9.94
C CYS A 54 -3.11 5.66 11.27
N ASN A 55 -1.91 5.49 11.82
CA ASN A 55 -1.48 6.19 13.04
C ASN A 55 -0.45 7.30 12.79
N SER A 56 -0.23 7.66 11.52
CA SER A 56 0.70 8.71 11.13
C SER A 56 0.16 9.58 10.00
N LYS A 57 0.59 10.86 10.00
CA LYS A 57 0.20 11.87 9.01
C LYS A 57 1.42 12.26 8.18
N CYS A 58 1.96 11.29 7.41
CA CYS A 58 3.11 11.54 6.55
C CYS A 58 2.79 12.64 5.53
N ALA A 59 3.70 13.61 5.37
CA ALA A 59 3.46 14.81 4.57
C ALA A 59 3.22 14.52 3.08
N PHE A 60 3.76 13.43 2.58
CA PHE A 60 3.66 13.02 1.17
C PHE A 60 2.39 12.24 0.83
N CYS A 61 1.70 11.71 1.83
CA CYS A 61 0.61 10.77 1.59
C CYS A 61 -0.69 11.49 1.23
N GLY A 62 -1.22 11.18 0.05
CA GLY A 62 -2.48 11.71 -0.47
C GLY A 62 -3.70 10.79 -0.30
N PHE A 63 -3.56 9.67 0.38
CA PHE A 63 -4.67 8.75 0.64
C PHE A 63 -5.57 9.28 1.75
N ASP A 64 -6.88 9.11 1.58
CA ASP A 64 -7.86 9.31 2.64
C ASP A 64 -7.67 8.23 3.72
N LYS A 65 -7.63 8.65 4.98
CA LYS A 65 -7.31 7.77 6.11
C LYS A 65 -8.24 8.02 7.29
N GLU A 66 -8.52 6.93 8.01
CA GLU A 66 -9.19 6.98 9.29
C GLU A 66 -8.16 6.94 10.42
N TYR A 67 -8.32 7.83 11.37
CA TYR A 67 -7.42 7.95 12.54
C TYR A 67 -8.10 7.54 13.85
N ASP A 68 -9.42 7.38 13.87
CA ASP A 68 -10.12 6.83 15.01
C ASP A 68 -10.03 5.31 15.02
N LEU A 69 -9.10 4.81 15.81
CA LEU A 69 -8.83 3.37 15.92
C LEU A 69 -9.95 2.62 16.66
N ALA A 70 -10.86 3.31 17.35
CA ALA A 70 -12.01 2.69 18.00
C ALA A 70 -13.02 2.15 16.97
N GLU A 71 -12.98 2.65 15.74
CA GLU A 71 -13.89 2.22 14.65
C GLU A 71 -13.45 0.92 13.95
N MET A 72 -12.30 0.33 14.31
CA MET A 72 -11.77 -0.86 13.62
C MET A 72 -12.74 -2.06 13.64
N ASP A 73 -13.36 -2.37 14.77
CA ASP A 73 -14.30 -3.48 14.87
C ASP A 73 -15.56 -3.25 14.02
N ALA A 74 -16.10 -2.02 14.05
CA ALA A 74 -17.26 -1.63 13.25
C ALA A 74 -16.94 -1.69 11.76
N TYR A 75 -15.76 -1.22 11.36
CA TYR A 75 -15.27 -1.30 9.99
C TYR A 75 -15.15 -2.75 9.51
N VAL A 76 -14.48 -3.61 10.27
CA VAL A 76 -14.30 -5.02 9.91
C VAL A 76 -15.65 -5.71 9.79
N LYS A 77 -16.61 -5.44 10.69
CA LYS A 77 -17.96 -5.98 10.57
C LYS A 77 -18.61 -5.61 9.22
N LYS A 78 -18.51 -4.36 8.80
CA LYS A 78 -19.03 -3.90 7.51
C LYS A 78 -18.31 -4.52 6.32
N LEU A 79 -17.01 -4.66 6.42
CA LEU A 79 -16.20 -5.33 5.39
C LEU A 79 -16.62 -6.79 5.20
N LEU A 80 -16.89 -7.52 6.29
CA LEU A 80 -17.40 -8.91 6.21
C LEU A 80 -18.79 -8.97 5.57
N GLU A 81 -19.70 -8.03 5.87
CA GLU A 81 -21.00 -7.92 5.22
C GLU A 81 -20.85 -7.69 3.70
N GLU A 82 -19.91 -6.83 3.28
CA GLU A 82 -19.59 -6.58 1.88
C GLU A 82 -19.00 -7.82 1.18
N MET A 83 -18.10 -8.54 1.85
CA MET A 83 -17.55 -9.80 1.33
C MET A 83 -18.62 -10.84 1.05
N HIS A 84 -19.57 -11.03 1.97
CA HIS A 84 -20.72 -11.91 1.75
C HIS A 84 -21.52 -11.51 0.51
N TYR A 85 -21.83 -10.23 0.37
CA TYR A 85 -22.54 -9.72 -0.78
C TYR A 85 -21.84 -10.04 -2.11
N TYR A 86 -20.52 -9.79 -2.18
CA TYR A 86 -19.75 -10.11 -3.39
C TYR A 86 -19.63 -11.62 -3.61
N ALA A 87 -19.46 -12.42 -2.58
CA ALA A 87 -19.41 -13.86 -2.70
C ALA A 87 -20.71 -14.45 -3.29
N GLU A 88 -21.88 -13.97 -2.84
CA GLU A 88 -23.17 -14.33 -3.42
C GLU A 88 -23.28 -13.89 -4.89
N LEU A 89 -22.78 -12.70 -5.23
CA LEU A 89 -22.85 -12.13 -6.58
C LEU A 89 -22.02 -12.88 -7.60
N ILE A 90 -20.75 -13.17 -7.26
CA ILE A 90 -19.83 -13.78 -8.19
C ILE A 90 -19.83 -15.32 -8.16
N GLY A 91 -20.25 -15.91 -7.03
CA GLY A 91 -20.30 -17.37 -6.83
C GLY A 91 -18.95 -18.03 -7.09
N THR A 92 -18.96 -19.13 -7.83
CA THR A 92 -17.76 -19.89 -8.19
C THR A 92 -17.18 -19.52 -9.56
N LYS A 93 -17.59 -18.39 -10.14
CA LYS A 93 -17.11 -17.96 -11.47
C LYS A 93 -15.65 -17.54 -11.46
N TYR A 94 -15.13 -17.12 -10.31
CA TYR A 94 -13.78 -16.60 -10.17
C TYR A 94 -12.95 -17.48 -9.26
N THR A 95 -11.69 -17.70 -9.67
CA THR A 95 -10.66 -18.28 -8.81
C THR A 95 -9.71 -17.20 -8.37
N ILE A 96 -9.60 -16.98 -7.06
CA ILE A 96 -8.74 -15.94 -6.49
C ILE A 96 -7.29 -16.41 -6.51
N GLN A 97 -6.43 -15.67 -7.23
CA GLN A 97 -5.01 -15.94 -7.38
C GLN A 97 -4.15 -15.18 -6.36
N SER A 98 -4.66 -14.04 -5.88
CA SER A 98 -3.94 -13.24 -4.88
C SER A 98 -4.90 -12.47 -3.98
N ILE A 99 -4.45 -12.23 -2.75
CA ILE A 99 -5.12 -11.41 -1.75
C ILE A 99 -4.11 -10.35 -1.33
N HIS A 100 -4.47 -9.07 -1.46
CA HIS A 100 -3.64 -7.96 -1.06
C HIS A 100 -4.33 -7.12 0.00
N PHE A 101 -3.68 -6.98 1.16
CA PHE A 101 -4.11 -6.06 2.22
C PHE A 101 -3.34 -4.75 2.07
N GLY A 102 -4.03 -3.70 1.68
CA GLY A 102 -3.42 -2.38 1.43
C GLY A 102 -4.26 -1.22 1.97
N GLY A 103 -3.83 0.00 1.69
CA GLY A 103 -4.57 1.23 2.01
C GLY A 103 -3.85 2.21 2.92
N GLY A 104 -4.30 2.36 4.16
CA GLY A 104 -3.64 3.16 5.18
C GLY A 104 -2.43 2.44 5.76
N THR A 105 -2.68 1.52 6.67
CA THR A 105 -1.67 0.63 7.28
C THR A 105 -2.38 -0.65 7.75
N PRO A 106 -2.58 -1.65 6.90
CA PRO A 106 -3.29 -2.88 7.24
C PRO A 106 -2.78 -3.57 8.51
N ALA A 107 -1.45 -3.66 8.65
CA ALA A 107 -0.84 -4.23 9.85
C ALA A 107 -1.08 -3.42 11.14
N LEU A 108 -1.83 -2.32 11.10
CA LEU A 108 -2.29 -1.61 12.29
C LEU A 108 -3.48 -2.30 12.94
N LEU A 109 -4.29 -3.01 12.16
CA LEU A 109 -5.36 -3.84 12.72
C LEU A 109 -4.76 -4.87 13.70
N PRO A 110 -5.46 -5.18 14.80
CA PRO A 110 -5.16 -6.34 15.61
C PRO A 110 -5.17 -7.63 14.79
N ALA A 111 -4.24 -8.54 15.04
CA ALA A 111 -4.11 -9.79 14.27
C ALA A 111 -5.41 -10.61 14.23
N HIS A 112 -6.21 -10.61 15.32
CA HIS A 112 -7.48 -11.31 15.35
C HIS A 112 -8.55 -10.74 14.40
N LEU A 113 -8.48 -9.44 14.07
CA LEU A 113 -9.37 -8.84 13.07
C LEU A 113 -8.91 -9.18 11.64
N LEU A 114 -7.61 -9.18 11.38
CA LEU A 114 -7.05 -9.66 10.11
C LEU A 114 -7.38 -11.13 9.89
N GLN A 115 -7.33 -11.95 10.96
CA GLN A 115 -7.69 -13.35 10.88
C GLN A 115 -9.17 -13.54 10.50
N LYS A 116 -10.09 -12.78 11.11
CA LYS A 116 -11.52 -12.82 10.72
C LYS A 116 -11.73 -12.50 9.25
N ILE A 117 -11.04 -11.48 8.74
CA ILE A 117 -11.12 -11.10 7.32
C ILE A 117 -10.61 -12.24 6.43
N LEU A 118 -9.45 -12.78 6.76
CA LEU A 118 -8.84 -13.84 5.95
C LEU A 118 -9.63 -15.15 5.99
N ASP A 119 -10.18 -15.50 7.15
CA ASP A 119 -11.04 -16.68 7.29
C ASP A 119 -12.32 -16.54 6.47
N GLU A 120 -12.92 -15.34 6.47
CA GLU A 120 -14.09 -15.05 5.65
C GLU A 120 -13.77 -15.19 4.15
N ILE A 121 -12.63 -14.66 3.70
CA ILE A 121 -12.20 -14.82 2.31
C ILE A 121 -12.04 -16.31 1.96
N LYS A 122 -11.43 -17.10 2.83
CA LYS A 122 -11.23 -18.55 2.61
C LYS A 122 -12.53 -19.33 2.54
N ILE A 123 -13.55 -18.88 3.27
CA ILE A 123 -14.88 -19.54 3.31
C ILE A 123 -15.72 -19.10 2.11
N SER A 124 -15.69 -17.82 1.77
CA SER A 124 -16.63 -17.22 0.83
C SER A 124 -16.19 -17.27 -0.63
N PHE A 125 -14.89 -17.45 -0.91
CA PHE A 125 -14.35 -17.42 -2.27
C PHE A 125 -13.58 -18.68 -2.63
N GLN A 126 -13.61 -19.02 -3.91
CA GLN A 126 -12.77 -20.11 -4.43
C GLN A 126 -11.32 -19.60 -4.57
N LEU A 127 -10.41 -20.14 -3.76
CA LEU A 127 -9.00 -19.79 -3.82
C LEU A 127 -8.22 -20.76 -4.72
N SER A 128 -7.20 -20.24 -5.40
CA SER A 128 -6.18 -21.06 -6.06
C SER A 128 -5.40 -21.87 -5.02
N SER A 129 -4.91 -23.04 -5.41
CA SER A 129 -3.99 -23.83 -4.57
C SER A 129 -2.67 -23.09 -4.25
N GLU A 130 -2.31 -22.10 -5.07
CA GLU A 130 -1.10 -21.30 -4.94
C GLU A 130 -1.43 -19.82 -4.74
N VAL A 131 -2.54 -19.54 -4.02
CA VAL A 131 -2.94 -18.16 -3.74
C VAL A 131 -1.82 -17.42 -3.00
N SER A 132 -1.41 -16.27 -3.53
CA SER A 132 -0.49 -15.38 -2.82
C SER A 132 -1.24 -14.46 -1.87
N ILE A 133 -0.66 -14.18 -0.71
CA ILE A 133 -1.23 -13.26 0.28
C ILE A 133 -0.14 -12.27 0.65
N ASP A 134 -0.38 -11.00 0.36
CA ASP A 134 0.56 -9.92 0.73
C ASP A 134 -0.14 -8.87 1.58
N MET A 135 0.67 -8.19 2.40
CA MET A 135 0.16 -7.19 3.32
C MET A 135 1.14 -6.02 3.47
N GLU A 136 0.57 -4.81 3.39
CA GLU A 136 1.28 -3.59 3.73
C GLU A 136 1.31 -3.36 5.24
N GLY A 137 2.40 -2.79 5.71
CA GLY A 137 2.56 -2.43 7.10
C GLY A 137 3.45 -1.21 7.29
N SER A 138 3.93 -1.05 8.51
CA SER A 138 4.92 -0.03 8.86
C SER A 138 5.99 -0.61 9.78
N ALA A 139 7.11 0.12 9.91
CA ALA A 139 8.17 -0.28 10.82
C ALA A 139 7.77 -0.33 12.30
N THR A 140 6.58 0.15 12.66
CA THR A 140 6.05 0.07 14.03
C THR A 140 4.93 -0.94 14.19
N THR A 141 4.41 -1.51 13.11
CA THR A 141 3.27 -2.45 13.16
C THR A 141 3.66 -3.88 12.84
N LEU A 142 4.59 -4.09 11.91
CA LEU A 142 5.03 -5.42 11.50
C LEU A 142 5.81 -6.20 12.57
N PRO A 143 6.69 -5.58 13.42
CA PRO A 143 7.49 -6.36 14.37
C PRO A 143 6.71 -6.83 15.61
N ARG A 144 5.41 -6.54 15.73
CA ARG A 144 4.59 -7.01 16.83
C ARG A 144 4.49 -8.55 16.83
N GLU A 145 4.54 -9.16 18.02
CA GLU A 145 4.50 -10.61 18.17
C GLU A 145 3.24 -11.24 17.57
N ASP A 146 2.06 -10.62 17.80
CA ASP A 146 0.79 -11.08 17.23
C ASP A 146 0.78 -10.99 15.70
N MET A 147 1.43 -9.99 15.14
CA MET A 147 1.54 -9.81 13.70
C MET A 147 2.49 -10.85 13.08
N ILE A 148 3.64 -11.08 13.69
CA ILE A 148 4.57 -12.14 13.24
C ILE A 148 3.90 -13.51 13.27
N ALA A 149 3.14 -13.81 14.33
CA ALA A 149 2.37 -15.05 14.41
C ALA A 149 1.35 -15.12 13.27
N PHE A 150 0.53 -14.09 13.06
CA PHE A 150 -0.44 -14.02 11.96
C PHE A 150 0.19 -14.25 10.59
N ILE A 151 1.32 -13.59 10.29
CA ILE A 151 2.04 -13.73 9.01
C ILE A 151 2.46 -15.19 8.79
N LYS A 152 3.03 -15.84 9.82
CA LYS A 152 3.53 -17.22 9.73
C LYS A 152 2.41 -18.24 9.68
N ASP A 153 1.41 -18.11 10.54
CA ASP A 153 0.30 -19.08 10.64
C ASP A 153 -0.56 -19.11 9.37
N ASN A 154 -0.63 -17.97 8.67
CA ASN A 154 -1.35 -17.87 7.40
C ASN A 154 -0.46 -17.97 6.16
N ASN A 155 0.83 -18.23 6.31
CA ASN A 155 1.80 -18.34 5.22
C ASN A 155 1.73 -17.15 4.25
N LEU A 156 1.73 -15.91 4.78
CA LEU A 156 1.77 -14.74 3.92
C LEU A 156 2.99 -14.82 3.01
N THR A 157 2.78 -14.56 1.72
CA THR A 157 3.82 -14.65 0.70
C THR A 157 4.90 -13.60 0.91
N ARG A 158 4.46 -12.37 1.26
CA ARG A 158 5.36 -11.26 1.57
C ARG A 158 4.66 -10.19 2.41
N VAL A 159 5.46 -9.34 3.01
CA VAL A 159 5.02 -8.06 3.57
C VAL A 159 5.77 -6.92 2.90
N SER A 160 5.15 -5.74 2.78
CA SER A 160 5.80 -4.51 2.36
C SER A 160 5.62 -3.41 3.40
N PHE A 161 6.56 -2.48 3.46
CA PHE A 161 6.45 -1.33 4.35
C PHE A 161 7.19 -0.10 3.83
N GLY A 162 6.59 1.05 4.07
CA GLY A 162 7.13 2.33 3.65
C GLY A 162 8.37 2.73 4.45
N ILE A 163 9.56 2.46 3.92
CA ILE A 163 10.82 3.04 4.42
C ILE A 163 10.95 4.45 3.89
N GLN A 164 10.58 4.67 2.65
CA GLN A 164 10.60 5.91 1.88
C GLN A 164 12.02 6.42 1.59
N SER A 165 12.87 6.52 2.60
CA SER A 165 14.30 6.80 2.50
C SER A 165 15.01 6.32 3.76
N PHE A 166 16.30 5.96 3.64
CA PHE A 166 17.22 5.73 4.76
C PHE A 166 17.95 7.02 5.20
N ASP A 167 17.74 8.14 4.52
CA ASP A 167 18.26 9.44 4.95
C ASP A 167 17.33 10.05 6.03
N ALA A 168 17.85 10.20 7.25
CA ALA A 168 17.09 10.72 8.38
C ALA A 168 16.52 12.11 8.13
N ARG A 169 17.24 12.96 7.36
CA ARG A 169 16.82 14.33 7.03
C ARG A 169 15.60 14.31 6.10
N ILE A 170 15.60 13.42 5.09
CA ILE A 170 14.45 13.22 4.21
C ILE A 170 13.25 12.73 5.00
N ARG A 171 13.43 11.77 5.90
CA ARG A 171 12.36 11.25 6.76
C ARG A 171 11.74 12.32 7.65
N GLU A 172 12.55 13.22 8.19
CA GLU A 172 12.10 14.39 8.96
C GLU A 172 11.26 15.34 8.10
N GLU A 173 11.73 15.68 6.90
CA GLU A 173 10.98 16.51 5.94
C GLU A 173 9.65 15.86 5.53
N LEU A 174 9.61 14.56 5.40
CA LEU A 174 8.40 13.78 5.10
C LEU A 174 7.49 13.57 6.33
N GLN A 175 7.90 14.04 7.50
CA GLN A 175 7.18 13.90 8.78
C GLN A 175 6.85 12.43 9.11
N MET A 176 7.81 11.55 8.87
CA MET A 176 7.64 10.13 9.17
C MET A 176 7.72 9.87 10.66
N LYS A 177 6.75 9.10 11.17
CA LYS A 177 6.67 8.77 12.60
C LYS A 177 7.72 7.72 13.02
N ALA A 178 7.89 6.67 12.20
CA ALA A 178 8.87 5.64 12.47
C ALA A 178 10.30 6.18 12.33
N THR A 179 11.17 5.85 13.25
CA THR A 179 12.60 6.19 13.20
C THR A 179 13.38 5.23 12.30
N LEU A 180 14.63 5.51 11.99
CA LEU A 180 15.51 4.54 11.33
C LEU A 180 15.82 3.35 12.23
N GLU A 181 15.88 3.54 13.54
CA GLU A 181 16.01 2.44 14.51
C GLU A 181 14.83 1.48 14.42
N ASP A 182 13.60 2.00 14.35
CA ASP A 182 12.40 1.17 14.13
C ASP A 182 12.49 0.40 12.81
N VAL A 183 13.00 1.04 11.74
CA VAL A 183 13.17 0.41 10.42
C VAL A 183 14.15 -0.76 10.51
N PHE A 184 15.34 -0.54 11.05
CA PHE A 184 16.36 -1.60 11.18
C PHE A 184 15.92 -2.71 12.12
N HIS A 185 15.27 -2.38 13.24
CA HIS A 185 14.69 -3.36 14.14
C HIS A 185 13.65 -4.24 13.42
N THR A 186 12.77 -3.64 12.62
CA THR A 186 11.76 -4.38 11.85
C THR A 186 12.42 -5.31 10.84
N ILE A 187 13.41 -4.84 10.10
CA ILE A 187 14.18 -5.67 9.15
C ILE A 187 14.77 -6.89 9.87
N ASP A 188 15.41 -6.69 11.02
CA ASP A 188 16.01 -7.78 11.80
C ASP A 188 14.98 -8.81 12.29
N ILE A 189 13.82 -8.35 12.78
CA ILE A 189 12.74 -9.24 13.21
C ILE A 189 12.18 -10.05 12.04
N LEU A 190 11.91 -9.42 10.89
CA LEU A 190 11.39 -10.09 9.70
C LEU A 190 12.40 -11.13 9.18
N LYS A 191 13.68 -10.78 9.09
CA LYS A 191 14.77 -11.71 8.72
C LYS A 191 14.87 -12.89 9.66
N LYS A 192 14.88 -12.65 10.98
CA LYS A 192 14.92 -13.72 11.98
C LYS A 192 13.77 -14.71 11.82
N ASN A 193 12.61 -14.23 11.40
CA ASN A 193 11.42 -15.05 11.16
C ASN A 193 11.31 -15.58 9.73
N LYS A 194 12.28 -15.30 8.84
CA LYS A 194 12.32 -15.71 7.43
C LYS A 194 11.09 -15.24 6.63
N ILE A 195 10.61 -14.05 6.95
CA ILE A 195 9.48 -13.40 6.27
C ILE A 195 10.06 -12.61 5.10
N ILE A 196 9.53 -12.83 3.90
CA ILE A 196 9.88 -12.07 2.71
C ILE A 196 9.38 -10.63 2.87
N MET A 197 10.28 -9.66 2.70
CA MET A 197 10.00 -8.25 2.94
C MET A 197 10.42 -7.35 1.79
N TYR A 198 9.52 -6.47 1.40
CA TYR A 198 9.76 -5.44 0.40
C TYR A 198 9.74 -4.06 1.05
N ALA A 199 10.55 -3.17 0.52
CA ALA A 199 10.59 -1.76 0.94
C ALA A 199 10.01 -0.86 -0.13
N ASP A 200 9.11 0.03 0.28
CA ASP A 200 8.72 1.15 -0.57
C ASP A 200 9.72 2.28 -0.35
N ILE A 201 10.39 2.70 -1.41
CA ILE A 201 11.32 3.82 -1.43
C ILE A 201 10.76 4.88 -2.38
N LEU A 202 10.64 6.09 -1.87
CA LEU A 202 10.24 7.23 -2.68
C LEU A 202 11.44 7.85 -3.39
N TYR A 203 11.20 8.44 -4.55
CA TYR A 203 12.16 9.26 -5.27
C TYR A 203 11.47 10.49 -5.88
N GLY A 204 12.27 11.42 -6.40
CA GLY A 204 11.74 12.65 -6.95
C GLY A 204 11.26 13.63 -5.88
N TYR A 205 11.95 13.69 -4.74
CA TYR A 205 11.67 14.63 -3.66
C TYR A 205 11.77 16.08 -4.13
N PRO A 206 11.02 17.03 -3.51
CA PRO A 206 11.39 18.44 -3.59
C PRO A 206 12.83 18.63 -3.14
N GLN A 207 13.51 19.62 -3.72
CA GLN A 207 14.91 19.92 -3.38
C GLN A 207 14.98 20.47 -1.95
N PHE A 208 14.99 19.59 -0.97
CA PHE A 208 15.13 19.95 0.44
C PHE A 208 16.56 20.39 0.78
N PHE A 209 17.56 19.80 0.08
CA PHE A 209 18.99 20.00 0.32
C PHE A 209 19.72 20.18 -1.01
N ASP A 210 20.97 20.66 -0.97
CA ASP A 210 21.81 20.86 -2.17
C ASP A 210 22.42 19.58 -2.74
N GLU A 211 22.11 18.41 -2.15
CA GLU A 211 22.55 17.13 -2.64
C GLU A 211 21.76 16.67 -3.87
N SER A 212 22.40 15.85 -4.69
CA SER A 212 21.74 15.20 -5.83
C SER A 212 20.67 14.22 -5.37
N LEU A 213 19.45 14.40 -5.85
CA LEU A 213 18.31 13.50 -5.57
C LEU A 213 18.61 12.07 -6.06
N TYR A 214 19.36 11.95 -7.15
CA TYR A 214 19.81 10.67 -7.69
C TYR A 214 20.78 9.96 -6.73
N GLU A 215 21.73 10.69 -6.15
CA GLU A 215 22.69 10.10 -5.20
C GLU A 215 21.99 9.62 -3.93
N ILE A 216 20.97 10.33 -3.44
CA ILE A 216 20.15 9.91 -2.31
C ILE A 216 19.45 8.60 -2.64
N LEU A 217 18.79 8.50 -3.80
CA LEU A 217 18.08 7.29 -4.24
C LEU A 217 19.05 6.09 -4.34
N ILE A 218 20.24 6.28 -4.94
CA ILE A 218 21.23 5.20 -5.07
C ILE A 218 21.72 4.73 -3.69
N LYS A 219 21.95 5.65 -2.75
CA LYS A 219 22.30 5.30 -1.37
C LYS A 219 21.18 4.51 -0.67
N ASP A 220 19.93 4.90 -0.88
CA ASP A 220 18.75 4.21 -0.32
C ASP A 220 18.65 2.78 -0.87
N ILE A 221 18.76 2.60 -2.18
CA ILE A 221 18.75 1.27 -2.82
C ILE A 221 19.93 0.42 -2.32
N GLN A 222 21.14 0.99 -2.27
CA GLN A 222 22.31 0.26 -1.77
C GLN A 222 22.14 -0.14 -0.30
N THR A 223 21.54 0.72 0.50
CA THR A 223 21.24 0.40 1.91
C THR A 223 20.23 -0.73 2.00
N ALA A 224 19.16 -0.70 1.21
CA ALA A 224 18.17 -1.77 1.15
C ALA A 224 18.80 -3.13 0.82
N ILE A 225 19.68 -3.17 -0.19
CA ILE A 225 20.43 -4.37 -0.58
C ILE A 225 21.33 -4.85 0.57
N ASN A 226 22.10 -3.95 1.17
CA ASN A 226 23.02 -4.29 2.27
C ASN A 226 22.28 -4.77 3.52
N GLN A 227 21.08 -4.27 3.76
CA GLN A 227 20.20 -4.74 4.82
C GLN A 227 19.55 -6.08 4.50
N GLY A 228 19.65 -6.57 3.26
CA GLY A 228 19.13 -7.86 2.82
C GLY A 228 17.60 -7.88 2.69
N LEU A 229 17.02 -6.80 2.19
CA LEU A 229 15.64 -6.82 1.76
C LEU A 229 15.49 -7.68 0.50
N ASP A 230 14.37 -8.37 0.39
CA ASP A 230 14.08 -9.26 -0.75
C ASP A 230 13.65 -8.48 -2.00
N GLY A 231 13.12 -7.28 -1.83
CA GLY A 231 12.73 -6.41 -2.93
C GLY A 231 12.57 -4.94 -2.52
N VAL A 232 12.56 -4.09 -3.54
CA VAL A 232 12.34 -2.64 -3.41
C VAL A 232 11.29 -2.22 -4.43
N GLU A 233 10.27 -1.51 -3.99
CA GLU A 233 9.30 -0.83 -4.84
C GLU A 233 9.64 0.66 -4.87
N LEU A 234 9.86 1.20 -6.09
CA LEU A 234 10.22 2.61 -6.26
C LEU A 234 8.98 3.43 -6.59
N GLY A 235 8.57 4.30 -5.66
CA GLY A 235 7.46 5.21 -5.82
C GLY A 235 7.91 6.62 -6.20
N GLN A 236 7.41 7.17 -7.30
CA GLN A 236 7.66 8.57 -7.61
C GLN A 236 6.82 9.46 -6.69
N MET A 237 7.47 10.44 -6.05
CA MET A 237 6.77 11.40 -5.22
C MET A 237 6.05 12.46 -6.05
N TYR A 238 4.80 12.71 -5.72
CA TYR A 238 3.99 13.78 -6.29
C TYR A 238 3.46 14.69 -5.19
N PRO A 239 3.80 15.97 -5.17
CA PRO A 239 3.34 16.92 -4.15
C PRO A 239 1.92 17.44 -4.48
N PHE A 240 0.95 16.55 -4.70
CA PHE A 240 -0.42 16.94 -5.03
C PHE A 240 -1.37 16.71 -3.87
N LYS A 241 -2.19 17.74 -3.59
CA LYS A 241 -3.33 17.67 -2.65
C LYS A 241 -2.99 17.04 -1.29
N ASN A 242 -1.74 17.18 -0.87
CA ASN A 242 -1.24 16.66 0.39
C ASN A 242 -0.51 17.78 1.16
N GLN A 243 -0.06 17.49 2.35
CA GLN A 243 0.67 18.43 3.19
C GLN A 243 2.00 18.86 2.55
N LEU A 244 2.63 18.00 1.75
CA LEU A 244 3.86 18.31 1.05
C LEU A 244 3.68 19.42 0.02
N GLU A 245 2.56 19.48 -0.69
CA GLU A 245 2.24 20.60 -1.60
C GLU A 245 2.28 21.96 -0.88
N HIS A 246 1.72 22.00 0.35
CA HIS A 246 1.76 23.20 1.18
C HIS A 246 3.19 23.56 1.61
N ILE A 247 3.99 22.58 2.01
CA ILE A 247 5.40 22.77 2.40
C ILE A 247 6.21 23.31 1.21
N VAL A 248 6.06 22.70 0.04
CA VAL A 248 6.73 23.12 -1.20
C VAL A 248 6.41 24.58 -1.53
N LYS A 249 5.12 24.95 -1.52
CA LYS A 249 4.68 26.32 -1.82
C LYS A 249 5.18 27.31 -0.77
N LYS A 250 5.06 27.01 0.51
CA LYS A 250 5.45 27.89 1.62
C LYS A 250 6.96 28.15 1.65
N ARG A 251 7.77 27.14 1.36
CA ARG A 251 9.25 27.23 1.38
C ARG A 251 9.83 27.55 0.02
N ASN A 252 9.02 27.70 -1.02
CA ASN A 252 9.43 27.91 -2.41
C ASN A 252 10.47 26.87 -2.87
N LEU A 253 10.23 25.60 -2.55
CA LEU A 253 11.14 24.52 -2.91
C LEU A 253 11.04 24.23 -4.41
N ARG A 254 12.18 23.94 -5.02
CA ARG A 254 12.24 23.47 -6.40
C ARG A 254 11.77 22.02 -6.46
N LEU A 255 10.91 21.73 -7.41
CA LEU A 255 10.59 20.34 -7.78
C LEU A 255 11.59 19.84 -8.81
N PRO A 256 11.91 18.53 -8.80
CA PRO A 256 12.77 17.97 -9.82
C PRO A 256 12.13 18.09 -11.20
N SER A 257 12.93 18.35 -12.20
CA SER A 257 12.52 18.30 -13.61
C SER A 257 12.31 16.85 -14.06
N ASP A 258 11.62 16.66 -15.18
CA ASP A 258 11.42 15.32 -15.75
C ASP A 258 12.76 14.62 -16.07
N ALA A 259 13.79 15.35 -16.45
CA ALA A 259 15.12 14.81 -16.71
C ALA A 259 15.88 14.39 -15.45
N GLU A 260 15.51 14.90 -14.28
CA GLU A 260 16.09 14.52 -12.98
C GLU A 260 15.37 13.34 -12.32
N ILE A 261 14.18 12.99 -12.84
CA ILE A 261 13.36 11.89 -12.33
C ILE A 261 13.58 10.60 -13.11
N ILE A 262 13.97 10.70 -14.38
CA ILE A 262 14.29 9.59 -15.29
C ILE A 262 15.76 9.22 -15.20
#